data_bd7110c3efdc63e8907c46f6a00a60be
#
_entry.id   bd7110c3efdc63e8907c46f6a00a60be
#
_cell.length_a   1.000
_cell.length_b   1.000
_cell.length_c   1.000
_cell.angle_alpha   90.00
_cell.angle_beta   90.00
_cell.angle_gamma   90.00
#
_symmetry.space_group_name_H-M   'P 1'
#
loop_
_entity.id
_entity.type
_entity.pdbx_description
1 polymer ?
#
loop_
_entity_poly.entity_id
_entity_poly.type
_entity_poly.pdbx_seq_one_letter_code
_entity_poly.pdbx_strand_id
1 'polypeptide(L)'
;YLTYQYTVKFGSVFATAYCIQPEKSSPGSGIYDIAKLSDGKKLAKVCYYGTKASGDDGFFTEENGYGNLSTGARFILVHLAASYANSGDSAFSGASSKAKTLAMKLYNYCISQPNIPDVEMSFSDANVTAYVDGSSQRTKEITFKADELQSITMKLPSGVKLHNVTTGKTSKAGESVVISGGTKFYLSAPLTQVSDVAGSWSVTMKGSITKDYSAYKISTGSGSQDLALVFGEGVDDEKYVDFKVTWVQYASVKVIKKDSKANAKLSGAVFGLYSDADCKNLITKLPATDANGEASAQIVKTQDTVYLKEITAPSGYRINATAYNVKLEVSKTTTVTVPDEEQLGQLTVYKEGEVLTGADVTENGTTFRY
;
A
#
# COMPACT_ATOMS: atom_id res chain seq x y z
N TYR A 1 -52.94 18.55 3.60
CA TYR A 1 -52.25 17.87 2.48
C TYR A 1 -52.49 16.37 2.57
N LEU A 2 -53.05 15.80 1.55
CA LEU A 2 -53.32 14.37 1.44
C LEU A 2 -52.34 13.76 0.45
N THR A 3 -51.67 12.65 0.82
CA THR A 3 -50.79 11.88 -0.05
C THR A 3 -50.90 10.40 0.25
N TYR A 4 -50.56 9.57 -0.69
CA TYR A 4 -50.53 8.12 -0.54
C TYR A 4 -49.14 7.63 -0.11
N GLN A 5 -49.12 6.62 0.75
CA GLN A 5 -47.91 5.88 1.07
C GLN A 5 -47.82 4.68 0.13
N TYR A 6 -46.74 4.58 -0.61
CA TYR A 6 -46.47 3.45 -1.50
C TYR A 6 -45.51 2.48 -0.83
N THR A 7 -45.78 1.20 -1.02
CA THR A 7 -44.86 0.13 -0.60
C THR A 7 -44.33 -0.56 -1.83
N VAL A 8 -43.00 -0.61 -1.94
CA VAL A 8 -42.28 -1.27 -3.03
C VAL A 8 -41.68 -2.53 -2.49
N LYS A 9 -41.80 -3.62 -3.23
CA LYS A 9 -41.25 -4.93 -2.89
C LYS A 9 -39.99 -5.21 -3.70
N PHE A 10 -38.89 -5.51 -3.04
CA PHE A 10 -37.64 -5.99 -3.62
C PHE A 10 -37.37 -7.40 -3.05
N GLY A 11 -37.48 -8.43 -3.89
CA GLY A 11 -37.34 -9.80 -3.37
C GLY A 11 -38.27 -10.08 -2.19
N SER A 12 -37.73 -10.29 -1.00
CA SER A 12 -38.48 -10.49 0.26
C SER A 12 -38.66 -9.21 1.10
N VAL A 13 -38.04 -8.09 0.72
CA VAL A 13 -38.02 -6.87 1.51
C VAL A 13 -38.97 -5.81 0.96
N PHE A 14 -39.57 -5.03 1.87
CA PHE A 14 -40.49 -3.96 1.56
C PHE A 14 -39.89 -2.61 1.96
N ALA A 15 -40.01 -1.61 1.08
CA ALA A 15 -39.59 -0.24 1.33
C ALA A 15 -40.72 0.77 1.09
N THR A 16 -40.73 1.85 1.85
CA THR A 16 -41.65 2.98 1.62
C THR A 16 -41.13 3.85 0.50
N ALA A 17 -41.99 4.18 -0.46
CA ALA A 17 -41.69 5.08 -1.56
C ALA A 17 -42.52 6.38 -1.52
N TYR A 18 -41.93 7.44 -2.05
CA TYR A 18 -42.45 8.79 -2.07
C TYR A 18 -42.70 9.23 -3.51
N CYS A 19 -43.89 9.75 -3.79
CA CYS A 19 -44.17 10.42 -5.07
C CYS A 19 -43.29 11.66 -5.21
N ILE A 20 -42.80 11.92 -6.41
CA ILE A 20 -41.87 13.02 -6.67
C ILE A 20 -42.30 13.97 -7.79
N GLN A 21 -43.49 13.77 -8.36
CA GLN A 21 -44.09 14.60 -9.44
C GLN A 21 -45.55 14.92 -9.11
N PRO A 22 -45.80 15.91 -8.23
CA PRO A 22 -47.12 16.17 -7.69
C PRO A 22 -48.16 16.61 -8.76
N GLU A 23 -47.70 17.02 -9.94
CA GLU A 23 -48.52 17.44 -11.05
C GLU A 23 -49.15 16.27 -11.82
N LYS A 24 -48.70 15.05 -11.58
CA LYS A 24 -49.16 13.83 -12.26
C LYS A 24 -50.09 13.00 -11.38
N SER A 25 -50.85 12.11 -11.98
CA SER A 25 -51.71 11.16 -11.27
C SER A 25 -50.90 10.15 -10.45
N SER A 26 -51.50 9.59 -9.39
CA SER A 26 -50.89 8.51 -8.61
C SER A 26 -50.70 7.27 -9.45
N PRO A 27 -49.52 6.58 -9.32
CA PRO A 27 -49.31 5.32 -10.04
C PRO A 27 -50.19 4.19 -9.49
N GLY A 28 -50.57 3.27 -10.33
CA GLY A 28 -51.23 2.02 -9.98
C GLY A 28 -50.24 0.98 -9.45
N SER A 29 -50.79 -0.19 -9.03
CA SER A 29 -49.97 -1.36 -8.75
C SER A 29 -49.41 -1.93 -10.06
N GLY A 30 -48.14 -2.33 -10.07
CA GLY A 30 -47.48 -2.86 -11.27
C GLY A 30 -46.03 -3.20 -11.04
N ILE A 31 -45.36 -3.66 -12.07
CA ILE A 31 -43.91 -3.86 -12.17
C ILE A 31 -43.36 -2.68 -12.97
N TYR A 32 -42.39 -2.00 -12.44
CA TYR A 32 -41.87 -0.77 -13.00
C TYR A 32 -40.33 -0.80 -13.06
N ASP A 33 -39.77 -0.04 -13.99
CA ASP A 33 -38.34 0.15 -14.11
C ASP A 33 -37.79 0.94 -12.91
N ILE A 34 -36.65 0.49 -12.39
CA ILE A 34 -35.97 1.09 -11.26
C ILE A 34 -34.53 1.44 -11.63
N ALA A 35 -34.08 2.63 -11.22
CA ALA A 35 -32.72 3.08 -11.43
C ALA A 35 -32.10 3.59 -10.12
N LYS A 36 -30.87 3.20 -9.84
CA LYS A 36 -30.10 3.74 -8.71
C LYS A 36 -29.79 5.21 -8.99
N LEU A 37 -30.00 6.04 -7.97
CA LEU A 37 -29.59 7.43 -7.97
C LEU A 37 -28.12 7.53 -7.51
N SER A 38 -27.38 8.50 -8.03
CA SER A 38 -26.05 8.78 -7.51
C SER A 38 -26.14 9.38 -6.11
N ASP A 39 -25.23 8.98 -5.22
CA ASP A 39 -25.26 9.23 -3.77
C ASP A 39 -25.20 10.71 -3.42
N GLY A 40 -24.63 11.55 -4.28
CA GLY A 40 -24.59 13.00 -4.13
C GLY A 40 -25.84 13.75 -4.61
N LYS A 41 -26.83 13.08 -5.25
CA LYS A 41 -28.05 13.74 -5.69
C LYS A 41 -28.89 14.21 -4.52
N LYS A 42 -29.44 15.43 -4.61
CA LYS A 42 -30.34 16.01 -3.61
C LYS A 42 -31.49 15.09 -3.24
N LEU A 43 -32.12 14.48 -4.24
CA LEU A 43 -33.22 13.52 -4.05
C LEU A 43 -32.74 12.28 -3.26
N ALA A 44 -31.56 11.73 -3.60
CA ALA A 44 -30.99 10.60 -2.89
C ALA A 44 -30.71 10.92 -1.42
N LYS A 45 -30.10 12.09 -1.15
CA LYS A 45 -29.86 12.57 0.21
C LYS A 45 -31.14 12.76 1.02
N VAL A 46 -32.21 13.31 0.41
CA VAL A 46 -33.49 13.43 1.08
C VAL A 46 -34.09 12.07 1.43
N CYS A 47 -34.03 11.11 0.53
CA CYS A 47 -34.52 9.75 0.79
C CYS A 47 -33.72 9.07 1.93
N TYR A 48 -32.42 9.29 2.01
CA TYR A 48 -31.56 8.67 3.00
C TYR A 48 -31.61 9.36 4.35
N TYR A 49 -31.33 10.67 4.41
CA TYR A 49 -31.27 11.44 5.66
C TYR A 49 -32.64 11.92 6.17
N GLY A 50 -33.65 11.95 5.31
CA GLY A 50 -35.02 12.25 5.67
C GLY A 50 -35.78 11.06 6.26
N THR A 51 -35.18 9.87 6.24
CA THR A 51 -35.71 8.63 6.83
C THR A 51 -34.78 8.14 7.93
N LYS A 52 -35.05 6.96 8.51
CA LYS A 52 -34.14 6.31 9.47
C LYS A 52 -33.04 5.48 8.79
N ALA A 53 -32.84 5.62 7.49
CA ALA A 53 -31.82 4.89 6.76
C ALA A 53 -30.38 5.23 7.23
N SER A 54 -30.16 6.47 7.71
CA SER A 54 -28.90 6.91 8.32
C SER A 54 -28.62 6.28 9.69
N GLY A 55 -29.56 5.50 10.24
CA GLY A 55 -29.37 4.78 11.51
C GLY A 55 -29.70 5.60 12.75
N ASP A 56 -29.98 6.88 12.61
CA ASP A 56 -30.42 7.79 13.68
C ASP A 56 -31.74 8.48 13.34
N ASP A 57 -32.30 9.26 14.27
CA ASP A 57 -33.50 10.05 14.02
C ASP A 57 -33.22 11.31 13.18
N GLY A 58 -31.96 11.61 12.87
CA GLY A 58 -31.49 12.64 11.95
C GLY A 58 -32.12 14.02 12.25
N PHE A 59 -32.95 14.53 11.31
CA PHE A 59 -33.67 15.77 11.48
C PHE A 59 -34.77 15.70 12.56
N PHE A 60 -35.33 14.51 12.79
CA PHE A 60 -36.51 14.32 13.67
C PHE A 60 -36.10 14.03 15.13
N THR A 61 -35.22 14.82 15.68
CA THR A 61 -34.77 14.71 17.08
C THR A 61 -35.51 15.72 17.98
N GLU A 62 -35.52 15.47 19.29
CA GLU A 62 -36.02 16.42 20.28
C GLU A 62 -35.17 17.69 20.31
N GLU A 63 -33.86 17.57 20.13
CA GLU A 63 -32.92 18.68 20.06
C GLU A 63 -33.28 19.67 18.94
N ASN A 64 -33.69 19.16 17.78
CA ASN A 64 -34.13 19.96 16.64
C ASN A 64 -35.58 20.47 16.81
N GLY A 65 -36.29 20.04 17.86
CA GLY A 65 -37.68 20.41 18.12
C GLY A 65 -38.69 19.62 17.26
N TYR A 66 -38.30 18.54 16.62
CA TYR A 66 -39.13 17.73 15.71
C TYR A 66 -39.28 16.26 16.14
N GLY A 67 -38.71 15.87 17.29
CA GLY A 67 -38.75 14.48 17.81
C GLY A 67 -40.16 13.96 18.03
N ASN A 68 -41.10 14.85 18.46
CA ASN A 68 -42.50 14.51 18.80
C ASN A 68 -43.44 14.47 17.58
N LEU A 69 -42.96 14.63 16.34
CA LEU A 69 -43.81 14.51 15.16
C LEU A 69 -44.26 13.05 14.95
N SER A 70 -45.59 12.90 14.69
CA SER A 70 -46.15 11.60 14.37
C SER A 70 -45.48 10.99 13.09
N THR A 71 -45.52 9.67 12.95
CA THR A 71 -45.02 8.96 11.78
C THR A 71 -45.63 9.50 10.48
N GLY A 72 -46.93 9.79 10.47
CA GLY A 72 -47.62 10.38 9.32
C GLY A 72 -47.12 11.80 8.99
N ALA A 73 -46.86 12.63 10.00
CA ALA A 73 -46.30 13.97 9.80
C ALA A 73 -44.86 13.89 9.23
N ARG A 74 -44.02 12.99 9.77
CA ARG A 74 -42.67 12.75 9.26
C ARG A 74 -42.73 12.29 7.79
N PHE A 75 -43.59 11.31 7.46
CA PHE A 75 -43.80 10.85 6.09
C PHE A 75 -44.15 11.98 5.13
N ILE A 76 -45.12 12.83 5.50
CA ILE A 76 -45.56 14.00 4.70
C ILE A 76 -44.39 14.95 4.44
N LEU A 77 -43.57 15.23 5.47
CA LEU A 77 -42.43 16.14 5.32
C LEU A 77 -41.36 15.58 4.40
N VAL A 78 -41.04 14.28 4.52
CA VAL A 78 -40.08 13.60 3.60
C VAL A 78 -40.63 13.59 2.19
N HIS A 79 -41.92 13.28 2.01
CA HIS A 79 -42.59 13.31 0.71
C HIS A 79 -42.49 14.69 0.03
N LEU A 80 -42.82 15.77 0.76
CA LEU A 80 -42.72 17.14 0.24
C LEU A 80 -41.28 17.53 -0.09
N ALA A 81 -40.33 17.16 0.77
CA ALA A 81 -38.90 17.44 0.54
C ALA A 81 -38.35 16.65 -0.66
N ALA A 82 -38.70 15.36 -0.83
CA ALA A 82 -38.32 14.54 -1.99
C ALA A 82 -38.95 15.05 -3.29
N SER A 83 -40.25 15.40 -3.24
CA SER A 83 -40.92 16.03 -4.37
C SER A 83 -40.24 17.35 -4.76
N TYR A 84 -39.88 18.19 -3.80
CA TYR A 84 -39.15 19.44 -4.04
C TYR A 84 -37.77 19.20 -4.65
N ALA A 85 -37.06 18.21 -4.16
CA ALA A 85 -35.77 17.84 -4.69
C ALA A 85 -35.81 17.43 -6.19
N ASN A 86 -36.93 16.88 -6.64
CA ASN A 86 -37.17 16.46 -8.03
C ASN A 86 -37.86 17.53 -8.89
N SER A 87 -38.89 18.19 -8.38
CA SER A 87 -39.83 19.01 -9.17
C SER A 87 -39.90 20.50 -8.73
N GLY A 88 -39.08 20.90 -7.76
CA GLY A 88 -39.07 22.29 -7.28
C GLY A 88 -40.34 22.72 -6.58
N ASP A 89 -40.71 24.00 -6.70
CA ASP A 89 -41.80 24.61 -5.98
C ASP A 89 -43.19 23.99 -6.24
N SER A 90 -43.40 23.29 -7.36
CA SER A 90 -44.65 22.57 -7.63
C SER A 90 -44.95 21.50 -6.57
N ALA A 91 -43.94 21.00 -5.86
CA ALA A 91 -44.08 20.07 -4.75
C ALA A 91 -45.00 20.58 -3.61
N PHE A 92 -45.15 21.88 -3.49
CA PHE A 92 -45.89 22.50 -2.40
C PHE A 92 -47.33 22.89 -2.78
N SER A 93 -47.80 22.50 -3.97
CA SER A 93 -49.20 22.71 -4.39
C SER A 93 -50.14 22.04 -3.37
N GLY A 94 -51.06 22.79 -2.79
CA GLY A 94 -51.98 22.32 -1.76
C GLY A 94 -51.35 22.10 -0.38
N ALA A 95 -50.10 22.39 -0.16
CA ALA A 95 -49.46 22.32 1.15
C ALA A 95 -49.67 23.63 1.94
N SER A 96 -49.87 23.55 3.25
CA SER A 96 -49.90 24.74 4.10
C SER A 96 -48.54 25.41 4.17
N SER A 97 -48.52 26.72 4.47
CA SER A 97 -47.26 27.46 4.66
C SER A 97 -46.38 26.84 5.74
N LYS A 98 -46.97 26.30 6.81
CA LYS A 98 -46.26 25.59 7.87
C LYS A 98 -45.58 24.30 7.34
N ALA A 99 -46.32 23.50 6.56
CA ALA A 99 -45.79 22.28 5.96
C ALA A 99 -44.64 22.59 4.97
N LYS A 100 -44.81 23.60 4.10
CA LYS A 100 -43.75 24.07 3.19
C LYS A 100 -42.50 24.48 3.98
N THR A 101 -42.65 25.31 5.02
CA THR A 101 -41.51 25.78 5.85
C THR A 101 -40.75 24.60 6.47
N LEU A 102 -41.46 23.64 7.05
CA LEU A 102 -40.85 22.48 7.70
C LEU A 102 -40.18 21.55 6.68
N ALA A 103 -40.84 21.29 5.53
CA ALA A 103 -40.26 20.47 4.47
C ALA A 103 -38.98 21.10 3.87
N MET A 104 -38.93 22.42 3.74
CA MET A 104 -37.73 23.14 3.32
C MET A 104 -36.62 23.08 4.37
N LYS A 105 -36.93 23.12 5.66
CA LYS A 105 -35.93 22.90 6.72
C LYS A 105 -35.35 21.47 6.63
N LEU A 106 -36.18 20.45 6.50
CA LEU A 106 -35.76 19.06 6.29
C LEU A 106 -34.89 18.92 5.02
N TYR A 107 -35.36 19.48 3.91
CA TYR A 107 -34.61 19.47 2.66
C TYR A 107 -33.20 20.06 2.85
N ASN A 108 -33.11 21.27 3.43
CA ASN A 108 -31.81 21.93 3.64
C ASN A 108 -30.90 21.12 4.56
N TYR A 109 -31.46 20.53 5.62
CA TYR A 109 -30.73 19.60 6.48
C TYR A 109 -30.17 18.43 5.66
N CYS A 110 -31.00 17.75 4.89
CA CYS A 110 -30.56 16.56 4.10
C CYS A 110 -29.47 16.89 3.08
N ILE A 111 -29.58 18.02 2.36
CA ILE A 111 -28.58 18.37 1.33
C ILE A 111 -27.27 18.86 1.94
N SER A 112 -27.26 19.33 3.18
CA SER A 112 -26.02 19.71 3.89
C SER A 112 -25.23 18.51 4.42
N GLN A 113 -25.86 17.34 4.50
CA GLN A 113 -25.19 16.13 4.94
C GLN A 113 -24.20 15.60 3.88
N PRO A 114 -23.22 14.74 4.25
CA PRO A 114 -22.36 14.01 3.31
C PRO A 114 -23.16 13.25 2.25
N ASN A 115 -22.48 12.72 1.22
CA ASN A 115 -23.12 11.79 0.30
C ASN A 115 -23.53 10.50 1.05
N ILE A 116 -24.49 9.74 0.48
CA ILE A 116 -24.83 8.44 1.05
C ILE A 116 -23.56 7.59 1.09
N PRO A 117 -23.23 6.97 2.26
CA PRO A 117 -22.00 6.19 2.39
C PRO A 117 -21.94 5.02 1.40
N ASP A 118 -20.81 4.87 0.73
CA ASP A 118 -20.53 3.72 -0.11
C ASP A 118 -19.88 2.63 0.74
N VAL A 119 -20.30 1.38 0.55
CA VAL A 119 -19.72 0.21 1.27
C VAL A 119 -18.45 -0.32 0.61
N GLU A 120 -18.16 0.11 -0.62
CA GLU A 120 -16.97 -0.34 -1.33
C GLU A 120 -15.69 0.22 -0.70
N MET A 121 -14.74 -0.68 -0.50
CA MET A 121 -13.42 -0.35 0.06
C MET A 121 -12.33 -0.91 -0.82
N SER A 122 -11.29 -0.13 -1.04
CA SER A 122 -10.09 -0.56 -1.75
C SER A 122 -8.88 0.26 -1.32
N PHE A 123 -7.69 -0.21 -1.69
CA PHE A 123 -6.48 0.61 -1.64
C PHE A 123 -6.10 1.10 -3.02
N SER A 124 -5.48 2.26 -3.11
CA SER A 124 -4.93 2.76 -4.39
C SER A 124 -3.90 1.79 -4.98
N ASP A 125 -3.26 0.99 -4.13
CA ASP A 125 -2.40 -0.13 -4.48
C ASP A 125 -2.49 -1.15 -3.33
N ALA A 126 -3.04 -2.30 -3.60
CA ALA A 126 -3.24 -3.36 -2.60
C ALA A 126 -2.01 -4.27 -2.45
N ASN A 127 -1.09 -4.29 -3.44
CA ASN A 127 0.12 -5.11 -3.44
C ASN A 127 1.35 -4.22 -3.61
N VAL A 128 1.95 -3.83 -2.49
CA VAL A 128 3.01 -2.83 -2.46
C VAL A 128 4.36 -3.48 -2.17
N THR A 129 5.37 -3.16 -2.98
CA THR A 129 6.76 -3.49 -2.69
C THR A 129 7.43 -2.30 -2.02
N ALA A 130 8.07 -2.54 -0.87
CA ALA A 130 8.86 -1.55 -0.18
C ALA A 130 10.17 -1.26 -0.94
N TYR A 131 10.76 -0.11 -0.69
CA TYR A 131 12.08 0.28 -1.17
C TYR A 131 12.92 0.85 -0.02
N VAL A 132 14.23 0.89 -0.24
CA VAL A 132 15.17 1.43 0.75
C VAL A 132 15.08 2.95 0.80
N ASP A 133 15.00 3.48 2.01
CA ASP A 133 15.01 4.91 2.29
C ASP A 133 15.97 5.18 3.46
N GLY A 134 17.22 5.51 3.14
CA GLY A 134 18.29 5.68 4.12
C GLY A 134 18.58 4.40 4.90
N SER A 135 18.46 4.45 6.23
CA SER A 135 18.68 3.30 7.15
C SER A 135 17.42 2.46 7.38
N SER A 136 16.33 2.73 6.66
CA SER A 136 15.05 2.03 6.75
C SER A 136 14.54 1.65 5.37
N GLN A 137 13.45 0.93 5.34
CA GLN A 137 12.66 0.67 4.13
C GLN A 137 11.25 1.17 4.31
N ARG A 138 10.61 1.58 3.21
CA ARG A 138 9.23 2.09 3.24
C ARG A 138 8.47 1.75 1.96
N THR A 139 7.14 1.80 2.07
CA THR A 139 6.28 1.76 0.89
C THR A 139 6.16 3.16 0.26
N LYS A 140 5.75 3.23 -1.01
CA LYS A 140 5.16 4.46 -1.55
C LYS A 140 3.89 4.83 -0.78
N GLU A 141 3.38 6.03 -1.02
CA GLU A 141 2.12 6.48 -0.45
C GLU A 141 0.95 5.69 -1.02
N ILE A 142 0.02 5.32 -0.15
CA ILE A 142 -1.17 4.53 -0.43
C ILE A 142 -2.37 5.31 0.10
N THR A 143 -3.46 5.31 -0.65
CA THR A 143 -4.73 5.89 -0.20
C THR A 143 -5.72 4.77 0.09
N PHE A 144 -6.34 4.79 1.27
CA PHE A 144 -7.50 3.98 1.57
C PHE A 144 -8.71 4.63 0.91
N LYS A 145 -9.17 4.03 -0.20
CA LYS A 145 -10.32 4.49 -0.96
C LYS A 145 -11.57 3.88 -0.36
N ALA A 146 -12.27 4.65 0.42
CA ALA A 146 -13.53 4.32 1.07
C ALA A 146 -14.27 5.63 1.36
N ASP A 147 -15.55 5.53 1.72
CA ASP A 147 -16.32 6.66 2.24
C ASP A 147 -15.68 7.20 3.54
N GLU A 148 -15.76 8.51 3.78
CA GLU A 148 -15.16 9.15 4.95
C GLU A 148 -15.76 8.66 6.29
N LEU A 149 -17.00 8.13 6.26
CA LEU A 149 -17.67 7.51 7.41
C LEU A 149 -17.20 6.07 7.66
N GLN A 150 -16.45 5.48 6.72
CA GLN A 150 -15.87 4.16 6.85
C GLN A 150 -14.52 4.21 7.55
N SER A 151 -14.26 3.22 8.37
CA SER A 151 -12.94 3.02 8.94
C SER A 151 -12.59 1.54 9.02
N ILE A 152 -11.31 1.26 8.97
CA ILE A 152 -10.75 -0.07 9.20
C ILE A 152 -9.70 0.00 10.30
N THR A 153 -9.52 -1.10 11.03
CA THR A 153 -8.45 -1.23 12.02
C THR A 153 -7.36 -2.14 11.47
N MET A 154 -6.21 -1.55 11.16
CA MET A 154 -5.05 -2.27 10.64
C MET A 154 -4.13 -2.67 11.80
N LYS A 155 -3.94 -3.97 12.04
CA LYS A 155 -2.93 -4.51 12.96
C LYS A 155 -1.59 -4.53 12.26
N LEU A 156 -0.64 -3.71 12.71
CA LEU A 156 0.71 -3.68 12.17
C LEU A 156 1.56 -4.83 12.74
N PRO A 157 2.45 -5.45 11.93
CA PRO A 157 3.47 -6.36 12.42
C PRO A 157 4.48 -5.65 13.33
N SER A 158 5.13 -6.41 14.21
CA SER A 158 6.24 -5.88 15.02
C SER A 158 7.29 -5.22 14.14
N GLY A 159 7.77 -4.04 14.52
CA GLY A 159 8.75 -3.25 13.75
C GLY A 159 8.14 -2.34 12.68
N VAL A 160 6.91 -2.57 12.25
CA VAL A 160 6.25 -1.75 11.22
C VAL A 160 5.54 -0.55 11.85
N LYS A 161 5.71 0.62 11.25
CA LYS A 161 5.03 1.87 11.60
C LYS A 161 4.17 2.35 10.44
N LEU A 162 3.03 2.97 10.73
CA LEU A 162 2.21 3.68 9.77
C LEU A 162 2.45 5.19 9.92
N HIS A 163 2.73 5.85 8.80
CA HIS A 163 2.84 7.29 8.69
C HIS A 163 1.61 7.82 7.96
N ASN A 164 0.70 8.43 8.70
CA ASN A 164 -0.50 9.04 8.14
C ASN A 164 -0.14 10.40 7.53
N VAL A 165 -0.09 10.48 6.20
CA VAL A 165 0.26 11.70 5.45
C VAL A 165 -0.84 12.74 5.58
N THR A 166 -2.11 12.33 5.65
CA THR A 166 -3.26 13.23 5.79
C THR A 166 -3.22 14.02 7.10
N THR A 167 -2.80 13.38 8.19
CA THR A 167 -2.77 14.00 9.53
C THR A 167 -1.37 14.36 10.03
N GLY A 168 -0.32 13.91 9.36
CA GLY A 168 1.07 14.04 9.79
C GLY A 168 1.47 13.16 10.99
N LYS A 169 0.60 12.26 11.45
CA LYS A 169 0.85 11.40 12.62
C LYS A 169 1.56 10.11 12.23
N THR A 170 2.43 9.64 13.11
CA THR A 170 3.12 8.34 12.98
C THR A 170 2.74 7.43 14.14
N SER A 171 2.40 6.18 13.85
CA SER A 171 2.08 5.16 14.86
C SER A 171 3.33 4.66 15.58
N LYS A 172 3.14 4.00 16.73
CA LYS A 172 4.18 3.14 17.30
C LYS A 172 4.34 1.88 16.43
N ALA A 173 5.50 1.26 16.50
CA ALA A 173 5.76 0.01 15.81
C ALA A 173 4.89 -1.12 16.38
N GLY A 174 4.24 -1.89 15.50
CA GLY A 174 3.38 -3.01 15.88
C GLY A 174 2.03 -2.63 16.48
N GLU A 175 1.65 -1.36 16.44
CA GLU A 175 0.38 -0.85 16.96
C GLU A 175 -0.80 -1.23 16.06
N SER A 176 -2.00 -1.32 16.63
CA SER A 176 -3.24 -1.34 15.85
C SER A 176 -3.65 0.10 15.54
N VAL A 177 -3.83 0.42 14.26
CA VAL A 177 -4.13 1.77 13.78
C VAL A 177 -5.48 1.80 13.10
N VAL A 178 -6.32 2.77 13.48
CA VAL A 178 -7.57 3.05 12.77
C VAL A 178 -7.29 4.05 11.66
N ILE A 179 -7.70 3.73 10.43
CA ILE A 179 -7.65 4.64 9.27
C ILE A 179 -9.06 4.79 8.70
N SER A 180 -9.45 6.02 8.42
CA SER A 180 -10.75 6.35 7.80
C SER A 180 -10.62 6.47 6.29
N GLY A 181 -11.74 6.42 5.58
CA GLY A 181 -11.78 6.63 4.15
C GLY A 181 -11.10 7.94 3.74
N GLY A 182 -10.44 7.92 2.60
CA GLY A 182 -9.64 9.04 2.10
C GLY A 182 -8.25 9.19 2.75
N THR A 183 -7.92 8.44 3.80
CA THR A 183 -6.60 8.53 4.46
C THR A 183 -5.48 8.11 3.50
N LYS A 184 -4.50 9.01 3.34
CA LYS A 184 -3.24 8.74 2.64
C LYS A 184 -2.16 8.40 3.67
N PHE A 185 -1.44 7.30 3.46
CA PHE A 185 -0.41 6.81 4.38
C PHE A 185 0.70 6.06 3.64
N TYR A 186 1.81 5.81 4.32
CA TYR A 186 2.81 4.82 3.94
C TYR A 186 3.25 4.02 5.17
N LEU A 187 3.80 2.83 4.94
CA LEU A 187 4.39 1.99 5.97
C LEU A 187 5.91 2.06 5.92
N SER A 188 6.56 2.03 7.08
CA SER A 188 8.01 1.93 7.19
C SER A 188 8.43 0.83 8.16
N ALA A 189 9.62 0.26 7.93
CA ALA A 189 10.21 -0.75 8.79
C ALA A 189 11.75 -0.64 8.76
N PRO A 190 12.47 -1.15 9.78
CA PRO A 190 13.93 -1.29 9.72
C PRO A 190 14.36 -2.16 8.52
N LEU A 191 15.59 -1.99 8.01
CA LEU A 191 16.14 -2.85 6.95
C LEU A 191 16.24 -4.33 7.39
N THR A 192 16.35 -4.56 8.68
CA THR A 192 16.36 -5.90 9.30
C THR A 192 14.98 -6.51 9.48
N GLN A 193 13.92 -5.78 9.11
CA GLN A 193 12.56 -6.27 9.17
C GLN A 193 12.38 -7.38 8.15
N VAL A 194 12.63 -8.57 8.60
CA VAL A 194 12.31 -9.80 7.87
C VAL A 194 11.29 -10.48 8.73
N SER A 195 10.05 -10.44 8.30
CA SER A 195 9.05 -11.25 8.96
C SER A 195 9.40 -12.73 8.74
N ASP A 196 8.95 -13.61 9.62
CA ASP A 196 9.03 -15.06 9.45
C ASP A 196 8.31 -15.56 8.18
N VAL A 197 7.69 -14.67 7.45
CA VAL A 197 6.92 -14.92 6.21
C VAL A 197 7.67 -14.34 5.00
N ALA A 198 8.92 -14.71 4.82
CA ALA A 198 9.70 -14.46 3.61
C ALA A 198 9.58 -13.04 3.00
N GLY A 199 9.49 -12.02 3.84
CA GLY A 199 9.45 -10.60 3.43
C GLY A 199 8.13 -10.13 2.84
N SER A 200 7.06 -10.91 2.93
CA SER A 200 5.72 -10.47 2.57
C SER A 200 4.75 -10.58 3.73
N TRP A 201 3.86 -9.62 3.80
CA TRP A 201 2.84 -9.54 4.82
C TRP A 201 1.52 -9.11 4.19
N SER A 202 0.44 -9.83 4.49
CA SER A 202 -0.91 -9.54 4.02
C SER A 202 -1.81 -9.26 5.20
N VAL A 203 -2.67 -8.27 5.07
CA VAL A 203 -3.69 -7.93 6.06
C VAL A 203 -5.03 -7.88 5.37
N THR A 204 -5.98 -8.61 5.92
CA THR A 204 -7.39 -8.46 5.59
C THR A 204 -8.01 -7.53 6.62
N MET A 205 -8.64 -6.45 6.16
CA MET A 205 -9.22 -5.41 7.00
C MET A 205 -10.74 -5.41 6.84
N LYS A 206 -11.41 -5.24 7.98
CA LYS A 206 -12.86 -5.26 8.06
C LYS A 206 -13.42 -3.85 8.16
N GLY A 207 -14.40 -3.53 7.31
CA GLY A 207 -15.09 -2.25 7.37
C GLY A 207 -16.07 -2.12 8.52
N SER A 208 -16.38 -0.89 8.92
CA SER A 208 -17.30 -0.56 10.01
C SER A 208 -18.75 -0.38 9.58
N ILE A 209 -19.06 -0.30 8.27
CA ILE A 209 -20.44 -0.14 7.79
C ILE A 209 -21.13 -1.49 7.74
N THR A 210 -22.31 -1.55 8.34
CA THR A 210 -23.11 -2.78 8.50
C THR A 210 -24.29 -2.88 7.53
N LYS A 211 -24.59 -1.82 6.77
CA LYS A 211 -25.69 -1.80 5.81
C LYS A 211 -25.33 -1.01 4.57
N ASP A 212 -25.67 -1.59 3.42
CA ASP A 212 -25.57 -0.94 2.11
C ASP A 212 -26.91 -0.29 1.77
N TYR A 213 -26.99 1.02 1.92
CA TYR A 213 -28.16 1.80 1.53
C TYR A 213 -27.94 2.45 0.19
N SER A 214 -28.91 2.28 -0.71
CA SER A 214 -28.96 2.98 -1.99
C SER A 214 -30.30 3.68 -2.20
N ALA A 215 -30.28 4.85 -2.80
CA ALA A 215 -31.50 5.55 -3.20
C ALA A 215 -31.84 5.19 -4.66
N TYR A 216 -33.12 5.02 -4.92
CA TYR A 216 -33.64 4.61 -6.21
C TYR A 216 -34.76 5.53 -6.67
N LYS A 217 -34.89 5.64 -8.01
CA LYS A 217 -36.03 6.20 -8.70
C LYS A 217 -36.78 5.10 -9.46
N ILE A 218 -38.09 5.06 -9.31
CA ILE A 218 -38.98 4.18 -10.05
C ILE A 218 -39.68 5.00 -11.10
N SER A 219 -39.58 4.60 -12.36
CA SER A 219 -40.25 5.24 -13.49
C SER A 219 -41.57 4.53 -13.79
N THR A 220 -42.69 5.24 -13.61
CA THR A 220 -44.03 4.68 -13.68
C THR A 220 -44.75 4.99 -15.00
N GLY A 221 -44.08 5.68 -15.95
CA GLY A 221 -44.60 6.08 -17.24
C GLY A 221 -45.02 7.54 -17.31
N SER A 222 -45.38 8.01 -18.49
CA SER A 222 -45.57 9.44 -18.76
C SER A 222 -46.79 10.06 -18.07
N GLY A 223 -47.80 9.26 -17.76
CA GLY A 223 -49.09 9.74 -17.19
C GLY A 223 -49.17 9.69 -15.68
N SER A 224 -48.24 9.03 -14.99
CA SER A 224 -48.26 8.87 -13.53
C SER A 224 -46.99 9.39 -12.90
N GLN A 225 -47.01 9.61 -11.57
CA GLN A 225 -45.91 10.11 -10.79
C GLN A 225 -44.82 9.05 -10.66
N ASP A 226 -43.57 9.42 -10.92
CA ASP A 226 -42.41 8.62 -10.50
C ASP A 226 -42.30 8.59 -8.97
N LEU A 227 -41.68 7.53 -8.48
CA LEU A 227 -41.45 7.34 -7.05
C LEU A 227 -39.96 7.40 -6.75
N ALA A 228 -39.62 7.81 -5.54
CA ALA A 228 -38.28 7.69 -4.99
C ALA A 228 -38.33 6.97 -3.63
N LEU A 229 -37.29 6.20 -3.36
CA LEU A 229 -37.15 5.48 -2.10
C LEU A 229 -35.69 5.30 -1.77
N VAL A 230 -35.43 4.95 -0.52
CA VAL A 230 -34.17 4.38 -0.09
C VAL A 230 -34.42 2.94 0.31
N PHE A 231 -33.51 2.09 -0.07
CA PHE A 231 -33.52 0.68 0.28
C PHE A 231 -32.14 0.27 0.76
N GLY A 232 -32.05 -0.48 1.87
CA GLY A 232 -30.79 -0.98 2.42
C GLY A 232 -30.90 -2.47 2.66
N GLU A 233 -30.03 -3.23 2.03
CA GLU A 233 -29.78 -4.61 2.39
C GLU A 233 -28.77 -4.65 3.51
N GLY A 234 -28.96 -5.57 4.48
CA GLY A 234 -27.91 -5.86 5.44
C GLY A 234 -26.68 -6.34 4.67
N VAL A 235 -25.51 -5.86 5.04
CA VAL A 235 -24.25 -6.47 4.58
C VAL A 235 -24.12 -7.74 5.40
N ASP A 236 -24.66 -8.84 4.88
CA ASP A 236 -24.68 -10.15 5.55
C ASP A 236 -23.26 -10.69 5.74
N ASP A 237 -22.36 -10.34 4.81
CA ASP A 237 -20.94 -10.63 4.88
C ASP A 237 -20.16 -9.34 5.20
N GLU A 238 -19.30 -9.43 6.19
CA GLU A 238 -18.36 -8.36 6.51
C GLU A 238 -17.51 -8.02 5.28
N LYS A 239 -17.53 -6.77 4.84
CA LYS A 239 -16.68 -6.31 3.75
C LYS A 239 -15.21 -6.32 4.19
N TYR A 240 -14.39 -6.97 3.41
CA TYR A 240 -12.95 -7.07 3.63
C TYR A 240 -12.20 -6.38 2.50
N VAL A 241 -11.06 -5.81 2.83
CA VAL A 241 -10.12 -5.29 1.85
C VAL A 241 -8.74 -5.87 2.12
N ASP A 242 -8.16 -6.50 1.11
CA ASP A 242 -6.84 -7.09 1.22
C ASP A 242 -5.76 -6.04 0.96
N PHE A 243 -4.68 -6.14 1.73
CA PHE A 243 -3.51 -5.31 1.58
C PHE A 243 -2.26 -6.14 1.86
N LYS A 244 -1.29 -6.09 0.95
CA LYS A 244 -0.05 -6.83 1.05
C LYS A 244 1.15 -5.92 0.89
N VAL A 245 2.14 -6.08 1.76
CA VAL A 245 3.45 -5.45 1.63
C VAL A 245 4.52 -6.52 1.46
N THR A 246 5.36 -6.34 0.44
CA THR A 246 6.59 -7.12 0.27
C THR A 246 7.76 -6.26 0.70
N TRP A 247 8.41 -6.66 1.79
CA TRP A 247 9.60 -5.99 2.31
C TRP A 247 10.83 -6.36 1.50
N VAL A 248 11.76 -5.41 1.36
CA VAL A 248 13.04 -5.66 0.73
C VAL A 248 13.88 -6.57 1.62
N GLN A 249 14.41 -7.63 1.06
CA GLN A 249 15.28 -8.57 1.76
C GLN A 249 16.75 -8.25 1.46
N TYR A 250 17.60 -8.31 2.48
CA TYR A 250 19.03 -8.09 2.37
C TYR A 250 19.80 -9.32 2.76
N ALA A 251 20.98 -9.49 2.12
CA ALA A 251 22.00 -10.43 2.52
C ALA A 251 23.34 -9.71 2.51
N SER A 252 24.29 -10.18 3.28
CA SER A 252 25.66 -9.66 3.31
C SER A 252 26.65 -10.71 2.84
N VAL A 253 27.62 -10.26 2.06
CA VAL A 253 28.76 -11.08 1.63
C VAL A 253 30.02 -10.49 2.23
N LYS A 254 30.81 -11.32 2.90
CA LYS A 254 32.11 -10.99 3.47
C LYS A 254 33.19 -11.81 2.80
N VAL A 255 34.28 -11.19 2.39
CA VAL A 255 35.48 -11.84 1.88
C VAL A 255 36.55 -11.81 2.94
N ILE A 256 37.31 -12.92 3.04
CA ILE A 256 38.56 -13.00 3.78
C ILE A 256 39.66 -13.38 2.77
N LYS A 257 40.54 -12.44 2.48
CA LYS A 257 41.67 -12.61 1.57
C LYS A 257 42.89 -13.07 2.30
N LYS A 258 43.54 -14.14 1.78
CA LYS A 258 44.68 -14.75 2.41
C LYS A 258 45.74 -15.16 1.37
N ASP A 259 47.03 -15.21 1.83
CA ASP A 259 48.08 -15.91 1.14
C ASP A 259 47.82 -17.42 1.15
N SER A 260 48.05 -18.09 0.05
CA SER A 260 47.74 -19.52 -0.12
C SER A 260 48.71 -20.44 0.63
N LYS A 261 49.94 -20.00 0.91
CA LYS A 261 50.98 -20.76 1.59
C LYS A 261 51.16 -20.31 3.04
N ALA A 262 51.37 -19.01 3.27
CA ALA A 262 51.65 -18.46 4.57
C ALA A 262 50.37 -18.23 5.40
N ASN A 263 49.19 -18.32 4.78
CA ASN A 263 47.89 -18.04 5.42
C ASN A 263 47.79 -16.62 6.00
N ALA A 264 48.67 -15.71 5.60
CA ALA A 264 48.70 -14.34 6.00
C ALA A 264 47.48 -13.57 5.42
N LYS A 265 47.00 -12.58 6.12
CA LYS A 265 45.91 -11.72 5.64
C LYS A 265 46.44 -10.73 4.61
N LEU A 266 45.66 -10.52 3.52
CA LEU A 266 46.07 -9.68 2.40
C LEU A 266 45.13 -8.49 2.23
N SER A 267 45.70 -7.29 2.31
CA SER A 267 44.96 -6.04 2.07
C SER A 267 45.05 -5.60 0.63
N GLY A 268 44.10 -4.77 0.17
CA GLY A 268 44.08 -4.13 -1.12
C GLY A 268 43.41 -4.93 -2.25
N ALA A 269 42.93 -6.14 -1.99
CA ALA A 269 42.16 -6.89 -2.99
C ALA A 269 40.75 -6.28 -3.19
N VAL A 270 40.26 -6.19 -4.42
CA VAL A 270 38.91 -5.73 -4.76
C VAL A 270 38.15 -6.87 -5.43
N PHE A 271 36.91 -7.04 -4.98
CA PHE A 271 36.01 -8.07 -5.47
C PHE A 271 34.74 -7.47 -6.10
N GLY A 272 34.20 -8.16 -7.10
CA GLY A 272 32.87 -7.92 -7.64
C GLY A 272 31.92 -9.03 -7.23
N LEU A 273 30.68 -8.65 -6.94
CA LEU A 273 29.53 -9.57 -6.84
C LEU A 273 28.75 -9.51 -8.14
N TYR A 274 28.45 -10.66 -8.72
CA TYR A 274 27.79 -10.80 -10.02
C TYR A 274 26.53 -11.64 -9.87
N SER A 275 25.52 -11.35 -10.71
CA SER A 275 24.27 -12.12 -10.72
C SER A 275 24.36 -13.43 -11.52
N ASP A 276 25.39 -13.59 -12.34
CA ASP A 276 25.58 -14.74 -13.23
C ASP A 276 26.95 -15.40 -13.06
N ALA A 277 27.02 -16.69 -13.40
CA ALA A 277 28.24 -17.51 -13.27
C ALA A 277 29.40 -17.05 -14.15
N ASP A 278 29.08 -16.43 -15.28
CA ASP A 278 30.09 -15.89 -16.20
C ASP A 278 30.69 -14.57 -15.70
N CYS A 279 30.16 -14.02 -14.60
CA CYS A 279 30.57 -12.74 -14.02
C CYS A 279 30.51 -11.57 -15.03
N LYS A 280 29.46 -11.52 -15.84
CA LYS A 280 29.20 -10.42 -16.80
C LYS A 280 28.34 -9.31 -16.22
N ASN A 281 27.38 -9.64 -15.36
CA ASN A 281 26.42 -8.73 -14.79
C ASN A 281 26.80 -8.37 -13.36
N LEU A 282 27.53 -7.27 -13.19
CA LEU A 282 27.98 -6.78 -11.89
C LEU A 282 26.80 -6.22 -11.08
N ILE A 283 26.60 -6.75 -9.86
CA ILE A 283 25.65 -6.20 -8.87
C ILE A 283 26.31 -5.04 -8.13
N THR A 284 27.50 -5.29 -7.55
CA THR A 284 28.25 -4.26 -6.81
C THR A 284 29.73 -4.69 -6.68
N LYS A 285 30.60 -3.72 -6.33
CA LYS A 285 31.97 -3.96 -5.91
C LYS A 285 32.07 -3.88 -4.39
N LEU A 286 32.84 -4.76 -3.79
CA LEU A 286 33.24 -4.62 -2.39
C LEU A 286 34.33 -3.55 -2.28
N PRO A 287 34.47 -2.88 -1.13
CA PRO A 287 35.66 -2.07 -0.85
C PRO A 287 36.91 -2.93 -0.93
N ALA A 288 38.08 -2.30 -1.05
CA ALA A 288 39.35 -3.03 -0.95
C ALA A 288 39.46 -3.72 0.40
N THR A 289 40.05 -4.94 0.45
CA THR A 289 40.28 -5.64 1.71
C THR A 289 41.18 -4.81 2.63
N ASP A 290 40.82 -4.78 3.90
CA ASP A 290 41.53 -4.06 4.97
C ASP A 290 42.81 -4.81 5.45
N ALA A 291 43.44 -4.31 6.51
CA ALA A 291 44.62 -4.93 7.12
C ALA A 291 44.34 -6.35 7.67
N ASN A 292 43.07 -6.69 7.93
CA ASN A 292 42.64 -8.03 8.34
C ASN A 292 42.33 -8.93 7.14
N GLY A 293 42.55 -8.45 5.93
CA GLY A 293 42.18 -9.11 4.71
C GLY A 293 40.67 -9.18 4.47
N GLU A 294 39.88 -8.30 5.10
CA GLU A 294 38.43 -8.38 5.09
C GLU A 294 37.79 -7.27 4.24
N ALA A 295 36.75 -7.63 3.50
CA ALA A 295 35.85 -6.70 2.82
C ALA A 295 34.44 -7.25 2.87
N SER A 296 33.43 -6.38 2.94
CA SER A 296 32.04 -6.79 2.95
C SER A 296 31.14 -5.83 2.18
N ALA A 297 30.04 -6.37 1.65
CA ALA A 297 28.98 -5.59 1.06
C ALA A 297 27.63 -6.17 1.47
N GLN A 298 26.65 -5.30 1.67
CA GLN A 298 25.24 -5.64 1.81
C GLN A 298 24.56 -5.43 0.46
N ILE A 299 23.76 -6.40 0.03
CA ILE A 299 23.03 -6.34 -1.23
C ILE A 299 21.57 -6.71 -1.03
N VAL A 300 20.71 -6.22 -1.91
CA VAL A 300 19.31 -6.68 -2.00
C VAL A 300 19.32 -8.12 -2.52
N LYS A 301 18.69 -9.02 -1.76
CA LYS A 301 18.56 -10.43 -2.16
C LYS A 301 17.46 -10.59 -3.19
N THR A 302 17.82 -10.53 -4.47
CA THR A 302 16.91 -10.79 -5.60
C THR A 302 16.95 -12.23 -6.09
N GLN A 303 17.96 -12.99 -5.66
CA GLN A 303 18.20 -14.41 -6.04
C GLN A 303 18.90 -15.14 -4.90
N ASP A 304 18.91 -16.47 -4.92
CA ASP A 304 19.50 -17.29 -3.84
C ASP A 304 21.01 -17.41 -3.94
N THR A 305 21.58 -17.19 -5.10
CA THR A 305 23.00 -17.40 -5.37
C THR A 305 23.56 -16.23 -6.17
N VAL A 306 24.72 -15.71 -5.74
CA VAL A 306 25.52 -14.74 -6.49
C VAL A 306 26.94 -15.27 -6.66
N TYR A 307 27.73 -14.64 -7.50
CA TYR A 307 29.08 -15.05 -7.82
C TYR A 307 30.07 -13.98 -7.41
N LEU A 308 31.05 -14.36 -6.61
CA LEU A 308 32.14 -13.50 -6.16
C LEU A 308 33.37 -13.76 -7.01
N LYS A 309 33.96 -12.71 -7.58
CA LYS A 309 35.15 -12.79 -8.37
C LYS A 309 36.10 -11.65 -8.05
N GLU A 310 37.38 -11.93 -8.00
CA GLU A 310 38.42 -10.93 -7.82
C GLU A 310 38.53 -10.04 -9.06
N ILE A 311 38.57 -8.73 -8.85
CA ILE A 311 38.77 -7.71 -9.90
C ILE A 311 40.21 -7.19 -9.85
N THR A 312 40.75 -7.00 -8.63
CA THR A 312 42.11 -6.51 -8.39
C THR A 312 42.76 -7.35 -7.32
N ALA A 313 43.91 -7.91 -7.61
CA ALA A 313 44.69 -8.65 -6.62
C ALA A 313 45.49 -7.70 -5.71
N PRO A 314 45.88 -8.15 -4.49
CA PRO A 314 46.84 -7.45 -3.66
C PRO A 314 48.19 -7.26 -4.38
N SER A 315 48.92 -6.20 -3.98
CA SER A 315 50.27 -5.97 -4.53
C SER A 315 51.19 -7.18 -4.28
N GLY A 316 51.87 -7.66 -5.32
CA GLY A 316 52.75 -8.84 -5.28
C GLY A 316 52.05 -10.18 -5.42
N TYR A 317 50.75 -10.21 -5.69
CA TYR A 317 49.96 -11.42 -5.88
C TYR A 317 49.37 -11.53 -7.28
N ARG A 318 49.09 -12.75 -7.72
CA ARG A 318 48.39 -13.03 -8.97
C ARG A 318 46.88 -12.94 -8.72
N ILE A 319 46.15 -12.39 -9.70
CA ILE A 319 44.70 -12.35 -9.64
C ILE A 319 44.10 -13.75 -9.60
N ASN A 320 43.20 -14.02 -8.69
CA ASN A 320 42.46 -15.27 -8.64
C ASN A 320 41.26 -15.19 -9.57
N ALA A 321 41.35 -15.91 -10.70
CA ALA A 321 40.33 -15.90 -11.74
C ALA A 321 39.06 -16.71 -11.38
N THR A 322 39.05 -17.41 -10.23
CA THR A 322 37.94 -18.27 -9.81
C THR A 322 36.70 -17.43 -9.47
N ALA A 323 35.56 -17.83 -10.03
CA ALA A 323 34.25 -17.34 -9.63
C ALA A 323 33.72 -18.24 -8.50
N TYR A 324 33.53 -17.66 -7.31
CA TYR A 324 33.04 -18.36 -6.14
C TYR A 324 31.52 -18.25 -6.09
N ASN A 325 30.84 -19.39 -6.00
CA ASN A 325 29.39 -19.44 -5.79
C ASN A 325 29.08 -19.09 -4.35
N VAL A 326 28.23 -18.07 -4.12
CA VAL A 326 27.87 -17.53 -2.81
C VAL A 326 26.39 -17.68 -2.62
N LYS A 327 25.97 -18.59 -1.72
CA LYS A 327 24.58 -18.73 -1.32
C LYS A 327 24.19 -17.60 -0.38
N LEU A 328 23.13 -16.89 -0.71
CA LEU A 328 22.61 -15.78 0.08
C LEU A 328 21.51 -16.25 1.01
N GLU A 329 21.62 -15.90 2.29
CA GLU A 329 20.58 -16.08 3.28
C GLU A 329 20.13 -14.71 3.80
N VAL A 330 18.80 -14.54 3.93
CA VAL A 330 18.21 -13.27 4.36
C VAL A 330 18.73 -12.87 5.74
N SER A 331 19.13 -11.62 5.89
CA SER A 331 19.68 -11.01 7.12
C SER A 331 20.92 -11.71 7.68
N LYS A 332 21.59 -12.55 6.88
CA LYS A 332 22.85 -13.21 7.28
C LYS A 332 24.02 -12.75 6.43
N THR A 333 25.21 -12.96 6.95
CA THR A 333 26.47 -12.75 6.26
C THR A 333 27.07 -14.09 5.83
N THR A 334 27.20 -14.27 4.50
CA THR A 334 27.95 -15.40 3.96
C THR A 334 29.41 -15.02 3.80
N THR A 335 30.33 -15.76 4.41
CA THR A 335 31.77 -15.51 4.35
C THR A 335 32.43 -16.42 3.34
N VAL A 336 33.25 -15.83 2.46
CA VAL A 336 34.05 -16.54 1.46
C VAL A 336 35.52 -16.27 1.74
N THR A 337 36.33 -17.33 1.88
CA THR A 337 37.79 -17.21 1.99
C THR A 337 38.41 -17.41 0.61
N VAL A 338 39.19 -16.44 0.16
CA VAL A 338 39.84 -16.46 -1.17
C VAL A 338 41.35 -16.43 -0.98
N PRO A 339 42.05 -17.53 -1.32
CA PRO A 339 43.51 -17.58 -1.31
C PRO A 339 44.09 -16.97 -2.58
N ASP A 340 45.28 -16.35 -2.50
CA ASP A 340 46.09 -15.94 -3.63
C ASP A 340 47.49 -16.52 -3.56
N GLU A 341 48.08 -16.66 -4.71
CA GLU A 341 49.47 -17.06 -4.89
C GLU A 341 50.33 -15.82 -5.14
N GLU A 342 51.52 -15.80 -4.51
CA GLU A 342 52.52 -14.76 -4.78
C GLU A 342 52.91 -14.74 -6.25
N GLN A 343 53.09 -13.56 -6.79
CA GLN A 343 53.66 -13.41 -8.14
C GLN A 343 55.16 -13.54 -8.06
N LEU A 344 55.63 -14.75 -8.38
CA LEU A 344 57.04 -15.04 -8.44
C LEU A 344 57.61 -14.69 -9.81
N GLY A 345 58.77 -14.05 -9.84
CA GLY A 345 59.58 -13.84 -11.03
C GLY A 345 60.80 -14.76 -10.98
N GLN A 346 61.23 -15.29 -12.13
CA GLN A 346 62.48 -15.98 -12.27
C GLN A 346 63.51 -15.00 -12.83
N LEU A 347 64.58 -14.78 -12.06
CA LEU A 347 65.73 -14.03 -12.55
C LEU A 347 66.79 -15.04 -13.04
N THR A 348 67.12 -15.00 -14.31
CA THR A 348 68.24 -15.71 -14.87
C THR A 348 69.32 -14.69 -15.15
N VAL A 349 70.45 -14.83 -14.45
CA VAL A 349 71.61 -13.95 -14.66
C VAL A 349 72.57 -14.67 -15.58
N TYR A 350 72.80 -14.17 -16.76
CA TYR A 350 73.89 -14.60 -17.66
C TYR A 350 75.07 -13.70 -17.34
N LYS A 351 76.20 -14.35 -16.95
CA LYS A 351 77.43 -13.65 -16.75
C LYS A 351 78.26 -13.88 -17.97
N GLU A 352 78.43 -12.92 -18.83
CA GLU A 352 79.31 -12.91 -19.95
C GLU A 352 80.57 -12.11 -19.57
N GLY A 353 81.74 -12.70 -19.79
CA GLY A 353 83.02 -12.03 -19.61
C GLY A 353 83.99 -12.50 -20.65
N GLU A 354 84.91 -11.63 -21.08
CA GLU A 354 86.05 -12.08 -21.89
C GLU A 354 86.88 -13.06 -21.08
N VAL A 355 87.07 -14.25 -21.65
CA VAL A 355 88.02 -15.21 -21.09
C VAL A 355 89.38 -14.77 -21.57
N LEU A 356 90.14 -14.18 -20.67
CA LEU A 356 91.60 -14.00 -20.90
C LEU A 356 92.26 -15.35 -20.86
N THR A 357 92.36 -15.96 -22.02
CA THR A 357 93.05 -17.23 -22.14
C THR A 357 94.56 -17.03 -22.04
N GLY A 358 95.15 -17.58 -21.02
CA GLY A 358 96.59 -17.73 -20.92
C GLY A 358 97.36 -16.72 -20.06
N ALA A 359 96.67 -15.87 -19.24
CA ALA A 359 97.33 -14.99 -18.29
C ALA A 359 96.70 -15.12 -16.90
N ASP A 360 97.53 -15.60 -15.98
CA ASP A 360 97.17 -15.42 -14.54
C ASP A 360 97.52 -13.99 -14.17
N VAL A 361 96.54 -13.24 -13.70
CA VAL A 361 96.78 -11.90 -13.16
C VAL A 361 96.94 -12.05 -11.65
N THR A 362 98.11 -11.72 -11.14
CA THR A 362 98.39 -11.73 -9.71
C THR A 362 98.47 -10.31 -9.25
N GLU A 363 97.58 -9.93 -8.38
CA GLU A 363 97.56 -8.65 -7.67
C GLU A 363 97.62 -8.94 -6.15
N ASN A 364 98.54 -8.31 -5.45
CA ASN A 364 98.68 -8.43 -3.98
C ASN A 364 98.80 -9.88 -3.49
N GLY A 365 99.48 -10.77 -4.27
CA GLY A 365 99.75 -12.16 -3.89
C GLY A 365 98.52 -13.10 -4.09
N THR A 366 97.45 -12.65 -4.71
CA THR A 366 96.29 -13.45 -5.09
C THR A 366 96.27 -13.59 -6.63
N THR A 367 96.29 -14.83 -7.15
CA THR A 367 96.14 -15.12 -8.58
C THR A 367 94.66 -15.32 -8.89
N PHE A 368 94.18 -14.55 -9.86
CA PHE A 368 92.87 -14.74 -10.43
C PHE A 368 92.94 -15.42 -11.79
N ARG A 369 92.18 -16.52 -11.93
CA ARG A 369 92.00 -17.16 -13.22
C ARG A 369 90.64 -16.78 -13.80
N TYR A 370 90.64 -16.35 -14.99
CA TYR A 370 89.38 -15.97 -15.68
C TYR A 370 89.03 -17.07 -16.73
#